data_055f2d34d682439092aba18fcb23b4c7
#
_entry.id   055f2d34d682439092aba18fcb23b4c7
#
_cell.length_a   1.000
_cell.length_b   1.000
_cell.length_c   1.000
_cell.angle_alpha   90.00
_cell.angle_beta   90.00
_cell.angle_gamma   90.00
#
_symmetry.space_group_name_H-M   'P 1'
#
loop_
_entity.id
_entity.type
_entity.pdbx_description
1 polymer ?
#
loop_
_entity_poly.entity_id
_entity_poly.type
_entity_poly.pdbx_seq_one_letter_code
_entity_poly.pdbx_strand_id
1 'polypeptide(L)'
;MCWSWEDDPEPPVWQSWYRSIMDLNIKVNEKNHLDIGGADAVDIAEEFGTPTYVIDENRIRDNYNSFYSAFSKYYSDFKVFYACKANTNLAVMKILESEGCCIDAVSPGEVHISKMIGFSGDRILFTGNNITNDELKYVHDEGVTLNIDSVSALNRLSKMIDPEGVKISFRVNPMVGAG
;
A
#
# COMPACT_ATOMS: atom_id res chain seq x y z
N MET A 1 28.65 -17.74 29.25
CA MET A 1 27.61 -18.68 28.85
C MET A 1 26.93 -18.11 27.60
N CYS A 2 27.36 -18.54 26.41
CA CYS A 2 26.71 -18.16 25.19
C CYS A 2 25.42 -18.99 25.02
N TRP A 3 24.28 -18.37 24.98
CA TRP A 3 23.05 -19.01 24.61
C TRP A 3 23.12 -19.38 23.11
N SER A 4 23.06 -20.66 22.78
CA SER A 4 22.87 -21.11 21.41
C SER A 4 21.37 -21.28 21.18
N TRP A 5 20.86 -20.66 20.12
CA TRP A 5 19.45 -20.65 19.71
C TRP A 5 18.98 -21.96 19.05
N GLU A 6 19.85 -23.01 19.08
CA GLU A 6 19.64 -24.23 18.31
C GLU A 6 18.83 -25.31 19.05
N ASP A 7 18.53 -25.12 20.34
CA ASP A 7 17.93 -26.16 21.19
C ASP A 7 16.45 -25.93 21.57
N ASP A 8 15.74 -24.98 20.92
CA ASP A 8 14.31 -24.73 21.21
C ASP A 8 13.42 -25.55 20.24
N PRO A 9 12.63 -26.53 20.73
CA PRO A 9 11.88 -27.44 19.86
C PRO A 9 10.71 -26.77 19.09
N GLU A 10 10.27 -25.58 19.49
CA GLU A 10 9.34 -24.76 18.70
C GLU A 10 9.79 -23.29 18.75
N PRO A 11 10.23 -22.74 17.60
CA PRO A 11 10.62 -21.33 17.58
C PRO A 11 9.41 -20.46 17.94
N PRO A 12 9.57 -19.48 18.84
CA PRO A 12 8.49 -18.58 19.22
C PRO A 12 7.89 -17.92 17.97
N VAL A 13 6.59 -17.60 18.02
CA VAL A 13 5.83 -17.03 16.88
C VAL A 13 6.54 -15.83 16.22
N TRP A 14 7.29 -15.03 17.00
CA TRP A 14 8.11 -13.93 16.46
C TRP A 14 9.29 -14.41 15.59
N GLN A 15 9.82 -15.63 15.76
CA GLN A 15 10.88 -16.16 14.88
C GLN A 15 10.34 -16.56 13.50
N SER A 16 9.10 -17.03 13.41
CA SER A 16 8.46 -17.27 12.12
C SER A 16 8.20 -15.96 11.39
N TRP A 17 7.82 -14.91 12.13
CA TRP A 17 7.71 -13.54 11.62
C TRP A 17 9.07 -12.97 11.22
N TYR A 18 10.10 -13.17 12.04
CA TYR A 18 11.46 -12.73 11.76
C TYR A 18 12.03 -13.43 10.52
N ARG A 19 11.79 -14.74 10.34
CA ARG A 19 12.18 -15.47 9.12
C ARG A 19 11.41 -14.96 7.89
N SER A 20 10.12 -14.66 8.01
CA SER A 20 9.34 -14.13 6.89
C SER A 20 9.73 -12.68 6.53
N ILE A 21 10.23 -11.91 7.50
CA ILE A 21 10.82 -10.58 7.28
C ILE A 21 12.25 -10.71 6.72
N MET A 22 12.98 -11.75 7.09
CA MET A 22 14.36 -12.00 6.64
C MET A 22 14.45 -12.74 5.30
N ASP A 23 13.33 -13.18 4.73
CA ASP A 23 13.27 -13.61 3.33
C ASP A 23 13.23 -12.36 2.39
N LEU A 24 14.06 -11.40 2.75
CA LEU A 24 14.40 -10.29 1.89
C LEU A 24 15.22 -10.89 0.75
N ASN A 25 14.94 -10.54 -0.50
CA ASN A 25 15.74 -10.90 -1.67
C ASN A 25 17.16 -10.27 -1.58
N ILE A 26 17.79 -10.43 -0.42
CA ILE A 26 19.09 -9.89 -0.06
C ILE A 26 20.02 -11.05 0.25
N LYS A 27 21.13 -11.12 -0.44
CA LYS A 27 22.14 -12.15 -0.25
C LYS A 27 23.54 -11.58 -0.51
N VAL A 28 24.57 -12.32 -0.17
CA VAL A 28 25.93 -12.02 -0.60
C VAL A 28 26.19 -12.76 -1.92
N ASN A 29 26.66 -12.04 -2.95
CA ASN A 29 26.96 -12.62 -4.25
C ASN A 29 28.39 -13.21 -4.29
N GLU A 30 28.78 -13.76 -5.44
CA GLU A 30 30.09 -14.40 -5.65
C GLU A 30 31.26 -13.42 -5.51
N LYS A 31 31.05 -12.11 -5.71
CA LYS A 31 32.03 -11.05 -5.50
C LYS A 31 32.18 -10.62 -4.03
N ASN A 32 31.45 -11.29 -3.10
CA ASN A 32 31.31 -10.89 -1.69
C ASN A 32 30.68 -9.48 -1.52
N HIS A 33 29.83 -9.08 -2.46
CA HIS A 33 29.03 -7.87 -2.39
C HIS A 33 27.60 -8.19 -1.98
N LEU A 34 26.89 -7.20 -1.42
CA LEU A 34 25.48 -7.29 -1.17
C LEU A 34 24.72 -7.33 -2.50
N ASP A 35 23.87 -8.34 -2.68
CA ASP A 35 22.93 -8.47 -3.79
C ASP A 35 21.52 -8.15 -3.27
N ILE A 36 20.82 -7.23 -3.93
CA ILE A 36 19.47 -6.79 -3.58
C ILE A 36 18.57 -7.09 -4.79
N GLY A 37 17.71 -8.11 -4.67
CA GLY A 37 16.80 -8.49 -5.74
C GLY A 37 17.49 -8.92 -7.04
N GLY A 38 18.73 -9.40 -6.99
CA GLY A 38 19.52 -9.79 -8.15
C GLY A 38 20.46 -8.70 -8.69
N ALA A 39 20.47 -7.51 -8.07
CA ALA A 39 21.35 -6.41 -8.44
C ALA A 39 22.49 -6.23 -7.41
N ASP A 40 23.73 -6.09 -7.89
CA ASP A 40 24.90 -5.87 -7.06
C ASP A 40 24.88 -4.44 -6.48
N ALA A 41 24.94 -4.31 -5.16
CA ALA A 41 24.86 -3.02 -4.49
C ALA A 41 26.05 -2.09 -4.79
N VAL A 42 27.21 -2.65 -5.12
CA VAL A 42 28.39 -1.85 -5.53
C VAL A 42 28.16 -1.27 -6.92
N ASP A 43 27.69 -2.09 -7.86
CA ASP A 43 27.37 -1.63 -9.22
C ASP A 43 26.28 -0.54 -9.19
N ILE A 44 25.24 -0.70 -8.33
CA ILE A 44 24.21 0.33 -8.10
C ILE A 44 24.83 1.62 -7.56
N ALA A 45 25.72 1.53 -6.57
CA ALA A 45 26.37 2.70 -5.98
C ALA A 45 27.28 3.42 -6.97
N GLU A 46 27.96 2.69 -7.85
CA GLU A 46 28.80 3.27 -8.90
C GLU A 46 27.98 3.98 -9.98
N GLU A 47 26.81 3.41 -10.36
CA GLU A 47 25.96 3.97 -11.40
C GLU A 47 25.13 5.16 -10.92
N PHE A 48 24.52 5.05 -9.73
CA PHE A 48 23.54 6.03 -9.21
C PHE A 48 24.09 6.91 -8.08
N GLY A 49 25.26 6.60 -7.54
CA GLY A 49 25.84 7.29 -6.40
C GLY A 49 25.26 6.85 -5.06
N THR A 50 25.75 7.48 -3.99
CA THR A 50 25.29 7.25 -2.60
C THR A 50 25.05 8.60 -1.89
N PRO A 51 24.03 8.70 -0.99
CA PRO A 51 23.10 7.65 -0.60
C PRO A 51 21.99 7.42 -1.66
N THR A 52 21.55 6.17 -1.84
CA THR A 52 20.44 5.82 -2.74
C THR A 52 19.48 4.82 -2.11
N TYR A 53 18.19 4.91 -2.47
CA TYR A 53 17.18 3.93 -2.10
C TYR A 53 17.03 2.90 -3.21
N VAL A 54 17.07 1.62 -2.84
CA VAL A 54 16.87 0.50 -3.77
C VAL A 54 15.52 -0.14 -3.46
N ILE A 55 14.68 -0.27 -4.49
CA ILE A 55 13.35 -0.89 -4.39
C ILE A 55 13.35 -2.14 -5.27
N ASP A 56 13.09 -3.29 -4.65
CA ASP A 56 12.96 -4.57 -5.35
C ASP A 56 11.53 -4.77 -5.82
N GLU A 57 11.34 -4.76 -7.15
CA GLU A 57 10.04 -4.99 -7.79
C GLU A 57 9.47 -6.37 -7.47
N ASN A 58 10.28 -7.42 -7.50
CA ASN A 58 9.81 -8.78 -7.22
C ASN A 58 9.27 -8.86 -5.80
N ARG A 59 9.92 -8.19 -4.84
CA ARG A 59 9.46 -8.16 -3.45
C ARG A 59 8.10 -7.47 -3.30
N ILE A 60 7.84 -6.40 -4.05
CA ILE A 60 6.53 -5.75 -4.05
C ILE A 60 5.46 -6.72 -4.54
N ARG A 61 5.71 -7.40 -5.66
CA ARG A 61 4.79 -8.39 -6.25
C ARG A 61 4.54 -9.56 -5.31
N ASP A 62 5.59 -10.12 -4.74
CA ASP A 62 5.53 -11.25 -3.82
C ASP A 62 4.72 -10.91 -2.55
N ASN A 63 4.94 -9.72 -1.98
CA ASN A 63 4.20 -9.25 -0.82
C ASN A 63 2.70 -9.12 -1.13
N TYR A 64 2.35 -8.49 -2.26
CA TYR A 64 0.96 -8.36 -2.68
C TYR A 64 0.31 -9.73 -2.91
N ASN A 65 0.96 -10.59 -3.68
CA ASN A 65 0.43 -11.90 -4.04
C ASN A 65 0.31 -12.84 -2.84
N SER A 66 1.25 -12.78 -1.89
CA SER A 66 1.19 -13.55 -0.64
C SER A 66 0.00 -13.12 0.21
N PHE A 67 -0.21 -11.82 0.36
CA PHE A 67 -1.35 -11.26 1.09
C PHE A 67 -2.68 -11.64 0.42
N TYR A 68 -2.78 -11.39 -0.90
CA TYR A 68 -3.97 -11.71 -1.68
C TYR A 68 -4.31 -13.21 -1.60
N SER A 69 -3.31 -14.07 -1.78
CA SER A 69 -3.48 -15.53 -1.73
C SER A 69 -3.91 -16.04 -0.35
N ALA A 70 -3.42 -15.41 0.73
CA ALA A 70 -3.81 -15.79 2.08
C ALA A 70 -5.31 -15.52 2.34
N PHE A 71 -5.83 -14.38 1.88
CA PHE A 71 -7.24 -14.03 2.03
C PHE A 71 -8.14 -14.82 1.08
N SER A 72 -7.75 -14.99 -0.17
CA SER A 72 -8.56 -15.67 -1.20
C SER A 72 -8.87 -17.13 -0.88
N LYS A 73 -8.08 -17.78 0.00
CA LYS A 73 -8.36 -19.12 0.50
C LYS A 73 -9.69 -19.24 1.26
N TYR A 74 -10.11 -18.14 1.90
CA TYR A 74 -11.26 -18.14 2.81
C TYR A 74 -12.42 -17.28 2.29
N TYR A 75 -12.12 -16.27 1.48
CA TYR A 75 -13.11 -15.35 0.97
C TYR A 75 -12.66 -14.78 -0.38
N SER A 76 -13.47 -14.93 -1.42
CA SER A 76 -13.12 -14.58 -2.80
C SER A 76 -13.56 -13.17 -3.21
N ASP A 77 -14.55 -12.59 -2.50
CA ASP A 77 -15.09 -11.26 -2.81
C ASP A 77 -14.47 -10.20 -1.90
N PHE A 78 -13.22 -9.85 -2.17
CA PHE A 78 -12.49 -8.79 -1.46
C PHE A 78 -11.57 -8.01 -2.40
N LYS A 79 -11.19 -6.82 -1.99
CA LYS A 79 -10.20 -5.98 -2.68
C LYS A 79 -9.12 -5.58 -1.68
N VAL A 80 -7.87 -5.55 -2.15
CA VAL A 80 -6.73 -5.02 -1.37
C VAL A 80 -6.49 -3.58 -1.80
N PHE A 81 -6.48 -2.68 -0.83
CA PHE A 81 -6.21 -1.27 -1.04
C PHE A 81 -4.83 -0.91 -0.47
N TYR A 82 -3.93 -0.48 -1.32
CA TYR A 82 -2.62 0.01 -0.92
C TYR A 82 -2.73 1.45 -0.43
N ALA A 83 -2.30 1.71 0.80
CA ALA A 83 -2.24 3.05 1.37
C ALA A 83 -1.07 3.82 0.74
N CYS A 84 -1.33 4.57 -0.32
CA CYS A 84 -0.29 5.21 -1.13
C CYS A 84 0.50 6.29 -0.38
N LYS A 85 -0.03 6.82 0.72
CA LYS A 85 0.72 7.70 1.64
C LYS A 85 2.01 7.06 2.19
N ALA A 86 2.13 5.73 2.20
CA ALA A 86 3.34 5.04 2.62
C ALA A 86 4.49 5.22 1.62
N ASN A 87 4.19 5.18 0.32
CA ASN A 87 5.14 5.47 -0.74
C ASN A 87 4.35 5.81 -2.03
N THR A 88 4.40 7.07 -2.44
CA THR A 88 3.75 7.59 -3.66
C THR A 88 4.63 7.53 -4.91
N ASN A 89 5.73 6.76 -4.87
CA ASN A 89 6.56 6.56 -6.05
C ASN A 89 5.73 5.91 -7.17
N LEU A 90 5.69 6.56 -8.34
CA LEU A 90 4.85 6.15 -9.46
C LEU A 90 5.17 4.75 -9.97
N ALA A 91 6.44 4.34 -9.93
CA ALA A 91 6.84 2.99 -10.32
C ALA A 91 6.28 1.94 -9.35
N VAL A 92 6.36 2.18 -8.03
CA VAL A 92 5.76 1.30 -7.01
C VAL A 92 4.26 1.16 -7.21
N MET A 93 3.57 2.28 -7.38
CA MET A 93 2.13 2.29 -7.61
C MET A 93 1.75 1.60 -8.93
N LYS A 94 2.56 1.76 -10.00
CA LYS A 94 2.33 1.08 -11.28
C LYS A 94 2.54 -0.43 -11.20
N ILE A 95 3.51 -0.90 -10.44
CA ILE A 95 3.70 -2.33 -10.16
C ILE A 95 2.44 -2.89 -9.48
N LEU A 96 1.97 -2.25 -8.41
CA LEU A 96 0.76 -2.65 -7.69
C LEU A 96 -0.50 -2.58 -8.56
N GLU A 97 -0.61 -1.58 -9.43
CA GLU A 97 -1.69 -1.48 -10.41
C GLU A 97 -1.73 -2.72 -11.31
N SER A 98 -0.58 -3.15 -11.83
CA SER A 98 -0.47 -4.32 -12.70
C SER A 98 -0.81 -5.65 -12.00
N GLU A 99 -0.66 -5.73 -10.69
CA GLU A 99 -1.08 -6.90 -9.87
C GLU A 99 -2.59 -6.89 -9.54
N GLY A 100 -3.33 -5.85 -9.90
CA GLY A 100 -4.77 -5.74 -9.60
C GLY A 100 -5.07 -5.08 -8.25
N CYS A 101 -4.08 -4.53 -7.56
CA CYS A 101 -4.28 -3.79 -6.31
C CYS A 101 -5.15 -2.54 -6.53
N CYS A 102 -5.89 -2.13 -5.52
CA CYS A 102 -6.59 -0.84 -5.44
C CYS A 102 -5.77 0.17 -4.63
N ILE A 103 -6.18 1.44 -4.63
CA ILE A 103 -5.51 2.53 -3.91
C ILE A 103 -6.39 3.08 -2.79
N ASP A 104 -5.81 3.28 -1.61
CA ASP A 104 -6.34 4.15 -0.55
C ASP A 104 -5.59 5.48 -0.61
N ALA A 105 -6.26 6.51 -1.14
CA ALA A 105 -5.74 7.85 -1.32
C ALA A 105 -6.25 8.78 -0.21
N VAL A 106 -5.40 9.70 0.29
CA VAL A 106 -5.76 10.64 1.36
C VAL A 106 -5.73 12.11 0.89
N SER A 107 -5.35 12.36 -0.34
CA SER A 107 -5.32 13.71 -0.94
C SER A 107 -5.75 13.70 -2.40
N PRO A 108 -6.27 14.83 -2.93
CA PRO A 108 -6.56 14.96 -4.36
C PRO A 108 -5.34 14.72 -5.26
N GLY A 109 -4.15 15.09 -4.80
CA GLY A 109 -2.89 14.82 -5.50
C GLY A 109 -2.63 13.32 -5.67
N GLU A 110 -2.89 12.51 -4.64
CA GLU A 110 -2.78 11.06 -4.71
C GLU A 110 -3.82 10.45 -5.65
N VAL A 111 -5.05 10.98 -5.69
CA VAL A 111 -6.06 10.60 -6.67
C VAL A 111 -5.57 10.90 -8.08
N HIS A 112 -5.04 12.12 -8.31
CA HIS A 112 -4.54 12.54 -9.61
C HIS A 112 -3.43 11.63 -10.14
N ILE A 113 -2.40 11.37 -9.35
CA ILE A 113 -1.29 10.48 -9.76
C ILE A 113 -1.77 9.04 -9.97
N SER A 114 -2.73 8.56 -9.17
CA SER A 114 -3.31 7.22 -9.35
C SER A 114 -4.03 7.10 -10.69
N LYS A 115 -4.82 8.10 -11.05
CA LYS A 115 -5.49 8.17 -12.39
C LYS A 115 -4.47 8.23 -13.52
N MET A 116 -3.41 9.04 -13.37
CA MET A 116 -2.33 9.16 -14.37
C MET A 116 -1.67 7.82 -14.69
N ILE A 117 -1.45 6.97 -13.71
CA ILE A 117 -0.77 5.68 -13.89
C ILE A 117 -1.72 4.54 -14.27
N GLY A 118 -3.04 4.79 -14.35
CA GLY A 118 -4.01 3.89 -14.95
C GLY A 118 -5.04 3.27 -14.00
N PHE A 119 -5.11 3.70 -12.73
CA PHE A 119 -6.21 3.25 -11.86
C PHE A 119 -7.54 3.84 -12.33
N SER A 120 -8.56 3.00 -12.49
CA SER A 120 -9.93 3.45 -12.66
C SER A 120 -10.49 3.97 -11.33
N GLY A 121 -11.50 4.86 -11.38
CA GLY A 121 -12.06 5.47 -10.17
C GLY A 121 -12.62 4.47 -9.16
N ASP A 122 -13.21 3.37 -9.63
CA ASP A 122 -13.74 2.27 -8.80
C ASP A 122 -12.66 1.44 -8.09
N ARG A 123 -11.39 1.64 -8.47
CA ARG A 123 -10.21 1.06 -7.82
C ARG A 123 -9.50 2.05 -6.87
N ILE A 124 -10.09 3.22 -6.65
CA ILE A 124 -9.56 4.23 -5.74
C ILE A 124 -10.58 4.49 -4.64
N LEU A 125 -10.16 4.35 -3.38
CA LEU A 125 -10.90 4.76 -2.19
C LEU A 125 -10.26 6.05 -1.65
N PHE A 126 -11.03 7.09 -1.49
CA PHE A 126 -10.53 8.36 -0.95
C PHE A 126 -10.88 8.50 0.52
N THR A 127 -9.87 8.55 1.38
CA THR A 127 -10.01 8.62 2.85
C THR A 127 -9.44 9.93 3.42
N GLY A 128 -9.61 11.04 2.69
CA GLY A 128 -9.11 12.36 3.10
C GLY A 128 -9.86 12.92 4.32
N ASN A 129 -9.11 13.60 5.19
CA ASN A 129 -9.65 14.34 6.34
C ASN A 129 -9.53 15.84 6.08
N ASN A 130 -10.45 16.65 6.67
CA ASN A 130 -10.44 18.11 6.58
C ASN A 130 -10.39 18.66 5.15
N ILE A 131 -11.06 17.99 4.23
CA ILE A 131 -11.11 18.35 2.81
C ILE A 131 -12.03 19.53 2.55
N THR A 132 -11.66 20.38 1.60
CA THR A 132 -12.45 21.50 1.11
C THR A 132 -13.60 21.05 0.21
N ASN A 133 -14.52 21.95 -0.12
CA ASN A 133 -15.60 21.66 -1.06
C ASN A 133 -15.09 21.35 -2.47
N ASP A 134 -14.08 22.10 -2.92
CA ASP A 134 -13.50 21.92 -4.25
C ASP A 134 -12.80 20.57 -4.37
N GLU A 135 -12.09 20.15 -3.33
CA GLU A 135 -11.45 18.84 -3.27
C GLU A 135 -12.48 17.70 -3.24
N LEU A 136 -13.56 17.82 -2.43
CA LEU A 136 -14.65 16.87 -2.40
C LEU A 136 -15.28 16.71 -3.79
N LYS A 137 -15.54 17.84 -4.45
CA LYS A 137 -16.13 17.84 -5.79
C LYS A 137 -15.19 17.22 -6.80
N TYR A 138 -13.92 17.60 -6.79
CA TYR A 138 -12.90 17.02 -7.68
C TYR A 138 -12.84 15.51 -7.56
N VAL A 139 -12.70 14.98 -6.33
CA VAL A 139 -12.60 13.54 -6.09
C VAL A 139 -13.86 12.80 -6.54
N HIS A 140 -15.04 13.39 -6.31
CA HIS A 140 -16.30 12.84 -6.79
C HIS A 140 -16.35 12.79 -8.33
N ASP A 141 -15.98 13.89 -8.99
CA ASP A 141 -16.02 14.00 -10.46
C ASP A 141 -15.04 13.02 -11.14
N GLU A 142 -13.97 12.61 -10.45
CA GLU A 142 -13.05 11.55 -10.89
C GLU A 142 -13.61 10.12 -10.77
N GLY A 143 -14.83 9.98 -10.25
CA GLY A 143 -15.52 8.69 -10.08
C GLY A 143 -14.94 7.80 -8.98
N VAL A 144 -14.28 8.41 -8.00
CA VAL A 144 -13.61 7.74 -6.88
C VAL A 144 -14.62 7.43 -5.76
N THR A 145 -14.47 6.30 -5.10
CA THR A 145 -15.29 5.98 -3.92
C THR A 145 -14.86 6.84 -2.73
N LEU A 146 -15.80 7.63 -2.20
CA LEU A 146 -15.58 8.50 -1.05
C LEU A 146 -15.80 7.76 0.27
N ASN A 147 -14.80 7.75 1.14
CA ASN A 147 -14.90 7.30 2.52
C ASN A 147 -15.08 8.49 3.45
N ILE A 148 -16.33 8.79 3.81
CA ILE A 148 -16.72 9.99 4.55
C ILE A 148 -16.43 9.80 6.05
N ASP A 149 -15.72 10.75 6.65
CA ASP A 149 -15.29 10.72 8.04
C ASP A 149 -16.18 11.54 8.98
N SER A 150 -17.06 12.38 8.42
CA SER A 150 -17.89 13.28 9.21
C SER A 150 -19.25 13.59 8.56
N VAL A 151 -20.25 13.82 9.41
CA VAL A 151 -21.58 14.28 8.97
C VAL A 151 -21.49 15.64 8.25
N SER A 152 -20.54 16.48 8.64
CA SER A 152 -20.30 17.77 7.98
C SER A 152 -19.84 17.58 6.53
N ALA A 153 -18.91 16.67 6.26
CA ALA A 153 -18.47 16.35 4.90
C ALA A 153 -19.62 15.80 4.06
N LEU A 154 -20.42 14.87 4.62
CA LEU A 154 -21.61 14.34 3.97
C LEU A 154 -22.61 15.44 3.58
N ASN A 155 -22.94 16.33 4.52
CA ASN A 155 -23.87 17.43 4.27
C ASN A 155 -23.36 18.45 3.24
N ARG A 156 -22.05 18.63 3.14
CA ARG A 156 -21.44 19.46 2.10
C ARG A 156 -21.55 18.80 0.74
N LEU A 157 -21.18 17.50 0.68
CA LEU A 157 -21.23 16.71 -0.54
C LEU A 157 -22.65 16.66 -1.11
N SER A 158 -23.67 16.34 -0.30
CA SER A 158 -25.06 16.21 -0.73
C SER A 158 -25.68 17.50 -1.30
N LYS A 159 -25.07 18.67 -1.01
CA LYS A 159 -25.49 19.96 -1.58
C LYS A 159 -24.79 20.30 -2.90
N MET A 160 -23.75 19.58 -3.25
CA MET A 160 -22.91 19.86 -4.41
C MET A 160 -23.13 18.89 -5.58
N ILE A 161 -23.66 17.71 -5.29
CA ILE A 161 -23.85 16.64 -6.26
C ILE A 161 -25.28 16.11 -6.20
N ASP A 162 -25.72 15.47 -7.29
CA ASP A 162 -26.92 14.64 -7.26
C ASP A 162 -26.58 13.33 -6.50
N PRO A 163 -27.28 13.03 -5.40
CA PRO A 163 -26.98 11.85 -4.59
C PRO A 163 -27.45 10.53 -5.23
N GLU A 164 -28.22 10.56 -6.31
CA GLU A 164 -28.76 9.36 -6.92
C GLU A 164 -27.61 8.47 -7.49
N GLY A 165 -27.55 7.23 -7.03
CA GLY A 165 -26.57 6.24 -7.49
C GLY A 165 -25.14 6.43 -6.94
N VAL A 166 -24.89 7.45 -6.12
CA VAL A 166 -23.56 7.69 -5.55
C VAL A 166 -23.25 6.67 -4.45
N LYS A 167 -22.13 5.94 -4.59
CA LYS A 167 -21.63 5.02 -3.57
C LYS A 167 -20.65 5.73 -2.65
N ILE A 168 -20.92 5.70 -1.36
CA ILE A 168 -20.03 6.20 -0.32
C ILE A 168 -19.78 5.12 0.74
N SER A 169 -18.68 5.24 1.47
CA SER A 169 -18.47 4.52 2.72
C SER A 169 -18.32 5.49 3.88
N PHE A 170 -18.47 4.99 5.10
CA PHE A 170 -18.30 5.78 6.32
C PHE A 170 -17.11 5.26 7.10
N ARG A 171 -16.21 6.18 7.48
CA ARG A 171 -15.14 5.88 8.41
C ARG A 171 -15.65 5.95 9.83
N VAL A 172 -15.61 4.83 10.54
CA VAL A 172 -15.97 4.74 11.96
C VAL A 172 -14.71 4.49 12.77
N ASN A 173 -14.41 5.41 13.71
CA ASN A 173 -13.37 5.19 14.70
C ASN A 173 -14.04 4.68 15.99
N PRO A 174 -13.82 3.43 16.41
CA PRO A 174 -14.47 2.86 17.60
C PRO A 174 -13.90 3.41 18.91
N MET A 175 -12.88 4.29 18.86
CA MET A 175 -12.23 4.90 20.03
C MET A 175 -11.68 3.90 21.05
N VAL A 176 -11.42 2.66 20.63
CA VAL A 176 -10.71 1.66 21.46
C VAL A 176 -9.21 1.88 21.30
N GLY A 177 -8.52 2.09 22.41
CA GLY A 177 -7.07 2.16 22.44
C GLY A 177 -6.47 0.83 21.94
N ALA A 178 -5.44 0.91 21.11
CA ALA A 178 -4.59 -0.24 20.88
C ALA A 178 -3.89 -0.54 22.20
N GLY A 179 -4.21 -1.71 22.78
CA GLY A 179 -3.59 -2.21 23.99
C GLY A 179 -2.09 -2.46 23.83
#